data_9a39444703b0cd3e1dab6f5b6bcfb341
#
_entry.id   9a39444703b0cd3e1dab6f5b6bcfb341
#
_cell.length_a   1.000
_cell.length_b   1.000
_cell.length_c   1.000
_cell.angle_alpha   90.00
_cell.angle_beta   90.00
_cell.angle_gamma   90.00
#
_symmetry.space_group_name_H-M   'P 1'
#
loop_
_entity.id
_entity.type
_entity.pdbx_description
1 polymer ?
#
loop_
_entity_poly.entity_id
_entity_poly.type
_entity_poly.pdbx_seq_one_letter_code
_entity_poly.pdbx_strand_id
1 'polypeptide(L)'
;MITVRRSASTCLRLLAAVLLLASDTAATHAAEAALHLKDNDVWVMAGDSITAQRQHTNYIEAYYRTRYPKLRLHFRNSGIGGNRTGSVLARFEYDVAAWKPTIVSIELGMNDVNGPEDAYLKGMKDLIAKIRAIPAQPVLISSSPVDDGSIMGDWRSPRCEKIHPFTEALKKLAAEEKVVFVDQYHPLIDLWGKNRRKGAEAVAKKAATQPLVPATPAPTALAAGAAAPPKALPIPPSLIPLGGDPVHPGPVGQTNMAAVILAGLKADGEVSSATLSVEGKVVEAKRCQITDASVQGGKLSFTRLDESGPWPIPATAKTAITLLPETLKLSQYLLRVTGLADGQYRVSINGKPAATLNARELAAGWNITTAFAGALNDRAVAIAALITKLQGPLNTDWRAASKLKDAEKLAAAQTAIEACEAELQALVQPVAWKFEAEGGGLGYRGRLLA
;
A
#
# COMPACT_ATOMS: atom_id res chain seq x y z
N MET A 1 -19.47 81.65 11.89
CA MET A 1 -19.44 80.79 10.69
C MET A 1 -18.04 80.20 10.61
N ILE A 2 -17.82 78.96 11.02
CA ILE A 2 -16.55 78.30 11.00
C ILE A 2 -16.72 77.06 10.08
N THR A 3 -16.02 77.12 8.94
CA THR A 3 -16.07 76.09 7.90
C THR A 3 -15.02 75.03 8.21
N VAL A 4 -15.45 73.79 8.53
CA VAL A 4 -14.55 72.63 8.71
C VAL A 4 -14.40 71.92 7.39
N ARG A 5 -13.23 72.03 6.76
CA ARG A 5 -12.77 71.14 5.66
C ARG A 5 -12.17 69.87 6.30
N ARG A 6 -12.78 68.74 6.17
CA ARG A 6 -12.21 67.42 6.49
C ARG A 6 -11.70 66.78 5.18
N SER A 7 -10.46 66.44 5.22
CA SER A 7 -9.69 65.88 4.11
C SER A 7 -10.09 64.46 3.79
N ALA A 8 -10.42 64.19 2.54
CA ALA A 8 -10.78 62.89 1.95
C ALA A 8 -9.55 61.98 1.62
N SER A 9 -8.36 62.30 2.17
CA SER A 9 -7.09 61.71 1.74
C SER A 9 -6.60 60.53 2.59
N THR A 10 -7.21 60.28 3.74
CA THR A 10 -6.72 59.25 4.68
C THR A 10 -7.43 57.90 4.53
N CYS A 11 -8.64 57.85 3.95
CA CYS A 11 -9.36 56.60 3.71
C CYS A 11 -8.89 55.80 2.49
N LEU A 12 -8.23 56.45 1.51
CA LEU A 12 -7.79 55.77 0.29
C LEU A 12 -6.45 55.04 0.45
N ARG A 13 -5.66 55.35 1.49
CA ARG A 13 -4.38 54.67 1.77
C ARG A 13 -4.54 53.41 2.64
N LEU A 14 -5.64 53.25 3.37
CA LEU A 14 -5.94 52.04 4.16
C LEU A 14 -6.63 50.95 3.33
N LEU A 15 -7.33 51.28 2.25
CA LEU A 15 -7.88 50.28 1.34
C LEU A 15 -6.82 49.67 0.39
N ALA A 16 -5.77 50.40 0.03
CA ALA A 16 -4.69 49.88 -0.80
C ALA A 16 -3.74 48.93 -0.05
N ALA A 17 -3.59 49.08 1.27
CA ALA A 17 -2.76 48.20 2.10
C ALA A 17 -3.45 46.87 2.48
N VAL A 18 -4.76 46.79 2.45
CA VAL A 18 -5.52 45.54 2.72
C VAL A 18 -5.65 44.68 1.44
N LEU A 19 -5.55 45.25 0.25
CA LEU A 19 -5.58 44.51 -1.01
C LEU A 19 -4.24 43.89 -1.40
N LEU A 20 -3.13 44.26 -0.77
CA LEU A 20 -1.79 43.74 -1.03
C LEU A 20 -1.40 42.57 -0.09
N LEU A 21 -2.20 42.30 0.94
CA LEU A 21 -1.98 41.15 1.88
C LEU A 21 -2.87 39.95 1.59
N ALA A 22 -3.73 40.03 0.57
CA ALA A 22 -4.64 38.93 0.20
C ALA A 22 -4.16 38.11 -1.02
N SER A 23 -2.95 38.37 -1.54
CA SER A 23 -2.49 37.71 -2.78
C SER A 23 -1.44 36.62 -2.60
N ASP A 24 -1.01 36.29 -1.38
CA ASP A 24 0.06 35.31 -1.17
C ASP A 24 -0.35 34.00 -0.43
N THR A 25 -1.66 33.75 -0.22
CA THR A 25 -2.11 32.51 0.40
C THR A 25 -2.85 31.54 -0.55
N ALA A 26 -2.84 31.84 -1.86
CA ALA A 26 -3.52 30.99 -2.87
C ALA A 26 -2.57 30.00 -3.60
N ALA A 27 -1.33 29.85 -3.18
CA ALA A 27 -0.32 29.09 -3.92
C ALA A 27 0.28 27.92 -3.15
N THR A 28 -0.51 27.03 -2.54
CA THR A 28 0.03 25.72 -2.07
C THR A 28 -1.02 24.65 -1.80
N HIS A 29 -2.16 24.64 -2.45
CA HIS A 29 -3.02 23.45 -2.46
C HIS A 29 -3.21 22.93 -3.88
N ALA A 30 -2.11 22.51 -4.53
CA ALA A 30 -2.21 21.64 -5.69
C ALA A 30 -2.61 20.25 -5.20
N ALA A 31 -3.89 19.94 -5.37
CA ALA A 31 -4.48 18.62 -5.47
C ALA A 31 -4.04 17.53 -4.48
N GLU A 32 -4.30 17.67 -3.19
CA GLU A 32 -4.53 16.53 -2.29
C GLU A 32 -5.88 15.84 -2.59
N ALA A 33 -6.22 15.70 -3.87
CA ALA A 33 -7.49 15.09 -4.24
C ALA A 33 -7.42 13.59 -4.01
N ALA A 34 -8.30 13.07 -3.13
CA ALA A 34 -8.51 11.64 -3.00
C ALA A 34 -8.88 11.04 -4.37
N LEU A 35 -8.25 9.92 -4.74
CA LEU A 35 -8.61 9.21 -5.96
C LEU A 35 -9.91 8.44 -5.72
N HIS A 36 -11.01 8.91 -6.30
CA HIS A 36 -12.31 8.27 -6.23
C HIS A 36 -12.57 7.44 -7.50
N LEU A 37 -12.62 6.12 -7.34
CA LEU A 37 -12.96 5.21 -8.43
C LEU A 37 -14.47 5.16 -8.67
N LYS A 38 -14.85 4.98 -9.95
CA LYS A 38 -16.23 4.86 -10.40
C LYS A 38 -16.45 3.50 -11.05
N ASP A 39 -17.71 3.12 -11.22
CA ASP A 39 -18.05 1.90 -11.96
C ASP A 39 -17.49 1.95 -13.38
N ASN A 40 -16.88 0.85 -13.82
CA ASN A 40 -16.19 0.69 -15.11
C ASN A 40 -14.89 1.52 -15.26
N ASP A 41 -14.30 2.02 -14.18
CA ASP A 41 -12.98 2.63 -14.29
C ASP A 41 -11.93 1.60 -14.74
N VAL A 42 -11.09 2.03 -15.68
CA VAL A 42 -9.93 1.30 -16.15
C VAL A 42 -8.68 2.02 -15.68
N TRP A 43 -7.94 1.40 -14.76
CA TRP A 43 -6.70 1.96 -14.25
C TRP A 43 -5.49 1.23 -14.85
N VAL A 44 -4.76 1.92 -15.72
CA VAL A 44 -3.48 1.43 -16.25
C VAL A 44 -2.35 1.91 -15.36
N MET A 45 -1.55 0.97 -14.85
CA MET A 45 -0.37 1.21 -14.02
C MET A 45 0.88 1.04 -14.87
N ALA A 46 1.44 2.14 -15.38
CA ALA A 46 2.63 2.18 -16.22
C ALA A 46 3.89 2.33 -15.37
N GLY A 47 4.93 1.57 -15.68
CA GLY A 47 6.16 1.61 -14.91
C GLY A 47 7.28 0.73 -15.52
N ASP A 48 8.28 0.49 -14.71
CA ASP A 48 9.48 -0.30 -15.04
C ASP A 48 9.43 -1.73 -14.49
N SER A 49 10.60 -2.29 -14.11
CA SER A 49 10.74 -3.65 -13.56
C SER A 49 10.01 -3.83 -12.22
N ILE A 50 9.94 -2.79 -11.40
CA ILE A 50 9.30 -2.85 -10.09
C ILE A 50 7.79 -3.02 -10.27
N THR A 51 7.19 -2.23 -11.17
CA THR A 51 5.78 -2.40 -11.59
C THR A 51 5.57 -3.75 -12.27
N ALA A 52 6.52 -4.20 -13.12
CA ALA A 52 6.44 -5.49 -13.81
C ALA A 52 6.49 -6.71 -12.88
N GLN A 53 6.97 -6.58 -11.64
CA GLN A 53 6.86 -7.63 -10.62
C GLN A 53 5.40 -7.93 -10.22
N ARG A 54 4.47 -7.01 -10.48
CA ARG A 54 3.02 -7.17 -10.26
C ARG A 54 2.60 -7.40 -8.81
N GLN A 55 3.48 -7.14 -7.84
CA GLN A 55 3.14 -7.38 -6.42
C GLN A 55 2.37 -6.20 -5.83
N HIS A 56 2.97 -5.00 -5.74
CA HIS A 56 2.27 -3.84 -5.18
C HIS A 56 1.03 -3.47 -6.00
N THR A 57 1.08 -3.60 -7.33
CA THR A 57 -0.08 -3.35 -8.20
C THR A 57 -1.21 -4.34 -7.94
N ASN A 58 -0.90 -5.64 -7.75
CA ASN A 58 -1.90 -6.65 -7.38
C ASN A 58 -2.47 -6.40 -5.98
N TYR A 59 -1.65 -5.91 -5.02
CA TYR A 59 -2.14 -5.56 -3.68
C TYR A 59 -3.06 -4.34 -3.71
N ILE A 60 -2.77 -3.34 -4.54
CA ILE A 60 -3.65 -2.19 -4.78
C ILE A 60 -4.96 -2.64 -5.44
N GLU A 61 -4.91 -3.49 -6.47
CA GLU A 61 -6.08 -4.08 -7.10
C GLU A 61 -6.93 -4.85 -6.09
N ALA A 62 -6.32 -5.73 -5.28
CA ALA A 62 -7.01 -6.50 -4.25
C ALA A 62 -7.71 -5.59 -3.23
N TYR A 63 -7.04 -4.49 -2.81
CA TYR A 63 -7.63 -3.49 -1.92
C TYR A 63 -8.90 -2.88 -2.52
N TYR A 64 -8.82 -2.32 -3.72
CA TYR A 64 -9.97 -1.62 -4.33
C TYR A 64 -11.13 -2.56 -4.63
N ARG A 65 -10.87 -3.76 -5.15
CA ARG A 65 -11.93 -4.73 -5.44
C ARG A 65 -12.66 -5.20 -4.19
N THR A 66 -11.97 -5.43 -3.08
CA THR A 66 -12.62 -5.83 -1.81
C THR A 66 -13.28 -4.66 -1.10
N ARG A 67 -12.73 -3.46 -1.22
CA ARG A 67 -13.29 -2.24 -0.63
C ARG A 67 -14.55 -1.78 -1.34
N TYR A 68 -14.60 -1.91 -2.65
CA TYR A 68 -15.70 -1.45 -3.50
C TYR A 68 -16.30 -2.59 -4.32
N PRO A 69 -16.85 -3.65 -3.66
CA PRO A 69 -17.30 -4.87 -4.34
C PRO A 69 -18.46 -4.66 -5.30
N LYS A 70 -19.16 -3.53 -5.20
CA LYS A 70 -20.27 -3.16 -6.10
C LYS A 70 -19.78 -2.50 -7.40
N LEU A 71 -18.53 -2.03 -7.46
CA LEU A 71 -17.94 -1.42 -8.64
C LEU A 71 -17.27 -2.48 -9.50
N ARG A 72 -17.44 -2.40 -10.81
CA ARG A 72 -16.67 -3.15 -11.79
C ARG A 72 -15.42 -2.35 -12.10
N LEU A 73 -14.29 -2.75 -11.55
CA LEU A 73 -13.02 -2.07 -11.70
C LEU A 73 -12.08 -2.91 -12.56
N HIS A 74 -11.35 -2.25 -13.45
CA HIS A 74 -10.41 -2.89 -14.36
C HIS A 74 -9.00 -2.38 -14.10
N PHE A 75 -8.10 -3.28 -13.70
CA PHE A 75 -6.70 -2.94 -13.46
C PHE A 75 -5.82 -3.55 -14.54
N ARG A 76 -4.88 -2.77 -15.08
CA ARG A 76 -4.00 -3.13 -16.18
C ARG A 76 -2.57 -2.80 -15.81
N ASN A 77 -1.75 -3.81 -15.55
CA ASN A 77 -0.33 -3.61 -15.29
C ASN A 77 0.41 -3.42 -16.63
N SER A 78 0.98 -2.24 -16.84
CA SER A 78 1.80 -1.88 -17.99
C SER A 78 3.27 -1.68 -17.59
N GLY A 79 3.79 -2.45 -16.60
CA GLY A 79 5.20 -2.48 -16.22
C GLY A 79 6.03 -3.31 -17.20
N ILE A 80 7.22 -2.81 -17.56
CA ILE A 80 8.23 -3.55 -18.35
C ILE A 80 9.61 -3.27 -17.78
N GLY A 81 10.40 -4.34 -17.58
CA GLY A 81 11.75 -4.26 -17.03
C GLY A 81 12.65 -3.28 -17.78
N GLY A 82 13.43 -2.47 -17.04
CA GLY A 82 14.37 -1.52 -17.60
C GLY A 82 13.76 -0.27 -18.24
N ASN A 83 12.43 -0.12 -18.24
CA ASN A 83 11.78 1.01 -18.90
C ASN A 83 12.14 2.35 -18.22
N ARG A 84 12.23 3.36 -19.08
CA ARG A 84 12.38 4.78 -18.78
C ARG A 84 11.18 5.53 -19.38
N THR A 85 11.08 6.82 -19.13
CA THR A 85 10.03 7.68 -19.70
C THR A 85 9.91 7.54 -21.21
N GLY A 86 11.01 7.59 -21.95
CA GLY A 86 11.04 7.39 -23.40
C GLY A 86 10.54 6.01 -23.85
N SER A 87 10.78 4.97 -23.05
CA SER A 87 10.29 3.60 -23.35
C SER A 87 8.78 3.52 -23.25
N VAL A 88 8.18 4.13 -22.23
CA VAL A 88 6.72 4.17 -22.05
C VAL A 88 6.07 5.02 -23.14
N LEU A 89 6.67 6.15 -23.52
CA LEU A 89 6.21 6.99 -24.62
C LEU A 89 6.15 6.20 -25.93
N ALA A 90 7.19 5.41 -26.24
CA ALA A 90 7.27 4.62 -27.47
C ALA A 90 6.18 3.53 -27.57
N ARG A 91 5.69 3.02 -26.43
CA ARG A 91 4.66 1.97 -26.39
C ARG A 91 3.28 2.46 -25.95
N PHE A 92 3.13 3.76 -25.74
CA PHE A 92 1.93 4.36 -25.15
C PHE A 92 0.65 3.95 -25.86
N GLU A 93 0.64 3.97 -27.20
CA GLU A 93 -0.57 3.71 -27.97
C GLU A 93 -1.06 2.28 -27.82
N TYR A 94 -0.17 1.29 -27.92
CA TYR A 94 -0.57 -0.12 -27.91
C TYR A 94 -0.61 -0.77 -26.52
N ASP A 95 0.01 -0.18 -25.50
CA ASP A 95 0.13 -0.80 -24.17
C ASP A 95 -0.50 0.04 -23.03
N VAL A 96 -0.86 1.28 -23.32
CA VAL A 96 -1.57 2.17 -22.38
C VAL A 96 -2.90 2.63 -22.95
N ALA A 97 -2.89 3.41 -24.04
CA ALA A 97 -4.08 4.02 -24.62
C ALA A 97 -5.08 2.98 -25.17
N ALA A 98 -4.58 1.86 -25.71
CA ALA A 98 -5.43 0.78 -26.26
C ALA A 98 -6.37 0.15 -25.23
N TRP A 99 -6.08 0.26 -23.92
CA TRP A 99 -6.98 -0.15 -22.85
C TRP A 99 -8.14 0.81 -22.60
N LYS A 100 -8.14 1.99 -23.24
CA LYS A 100 -9.11 3.08 -23.03
C LYS A 100 -9.20 3.45 -21.53
N PRO A 101 -8.07 3.78 -20.89
CA PRO A 101 -8.04 4.04 -19.47
C PRO A 101 -8.85 5.27 -19.10
N THR A 102 -9.38 5.28 -17.87
CA THR A 102 -9.90 6.45 -17.18
C THR A 102 -8.86 7.03 -16.20
N ILE A 103 -7.89 6.19 -15.79
CA ILE A 103 -6.80 6.56 -14.90
C ILE A 103 -5.51 5.91 -15.42
N VAL A 104 -4.42 6.69 -15.45
CA VAL A 104 -3.08 6.17 -15.73
C VAL A 104 -2.14 6.63 -14.63
N SER A 105 -1.62 5.68 -13.84
CA SER A 105 -0.51 5.97 -12.93
C SER A 105 0.83 5.67 -13.59
N ILE A 106 1.83 6.51 -13.29
CA ILE A 106 3.19 6.39 -13.82
C ILE A 106 4.15 6.29 -12.65
N GLU A 107 4.87 5.17 -12.55
CA GLU A 107 5.94 4.93 -11.59
C GLU A 107 7.23 4.66 -12.36
N LEU A 108 8.03 5.71 -12.54
CA LEU A 108 9.30 5.70 -13.27
C LEU A 108 10.34 6.54 -12.53
N GLY A 109 11.60 6.41 -12.91
CA GLY A 109 12.72 7.14 -12.31
C GLY A 109 13.88 6.21 -11.97
N MET A 110 13.63 4.97 -11.53
CA MET A 110 14.66 4.02 -11.13
C MET A 110 15.73 3.81 -12.22
N ASN A 111 15.34 3.83 -13.48
CA ASN A 111 16.25 3.67 -14.62
C ASN A 111 16.65 5.01 -15.25
N ASP A 112 15.81 6.03 -15.10
CA ASP A 112 16.03 7.38 -15.65
C ASP A 112 17.18 8.11 -14.94
N VAL A 113 17.45 7.82 -13.66
CA VAL A 113 18.55 8.41 -12.86
C VAL A 113 19.96 8.14 -13.40
N ASN A 114 20.07 7.27 -14.39
CA ASN A 114 21.32 7.05 -15.14
C ASN A 114 21.47 8.01 -16.34
N GLY A 115 20.55 8.96 -16.52
CA GLY A 115 20.53 10.00 -17.54
C GLY A 115 20.28 11.38 -16.93
N PRO A 116 20.17 12.43 -17.75
CA PRO A 116 19.88 13.78 -17.31
C PRO A 116 18.46 13.93 -16.71
N GLU A 117 18.35 14.70 -15.63
CA GLU A 117 17.06 14.96 -14.95
C GLU A 117 16.05 15.67 -15.88
N ASP A 118 16.51 16.66 -16.66
CA ASP A 118 15.65 17.37 -17.62
C ASP A 118 15.08 16.48 -18.71
N ALA A 119 15.83 15.46 -19.15
CA ALA A 119 15.30 14.46 -20.09
C ALA A 119 14.18 13.61 -19.44
N TYR A 120 14.34 13.25 -18.16
CA TYR A 120 13.30 12.58 -17.39
C TYR A 120 12.06 13.45 -17.24
N LEU A 121 12.21 14.70 -16.78
CA LEU A 121 11.10 15.64 -16.60
C LEU A 121 10.38 15.94 -17.90
N LYS A 122 11.12 16.11 -19.01
CA LYS A 122 10.53 16.26 -20.34
C LYS A 122 9.68 15.03 -20.69
N GLY A 123 10.23 13.82 -20.48
CA GLY A 123 9.51 12.58 -20.73
C GLY A 123 8.25 12.43 -19.88
N MET A 124 8.31 12.80 -18.61
CA MET A 124 7.13 12.79 -17.71
C MET A 124 6.07 13.80 -18.17
N LYS A 125 6.47 15.00 -18.58
CA LYS A 125 5.57 16.02 -19.13
C LYS A 125 4.90 15.55 -20.43
N ASP A 126 5.66 14.93 -21.31
CA ASP A 126 5.13 14.36 -22.55
C ASP A 126 4.12 13.22 -22.26
N LEU A 127 4.37 12.37 -21.25
CA LEU A 127 3.42 11.34 -20.80
C LEU A 127 2.14 11.95 -20.23
N ILE A 128 2.23 12.98 -19.38
CA ILE A 128 1.06 13.70 -18.87
C ILE A 128 0.23 14.25 -20.05
N ALA A 129 0.88 14.87 -21.02
CA ALA A 129 0.19 15.41 -22.20
C ALA A 129 -0.52 14.33 -23.01
N LYS A 130 0.12 13.17 -23.23
CA LYS A 130 -0.50 12.02 -23.92
C LYS A 130 -1.68 11.45 -23.15
N ILE A 131 -1.59 11.35 -21.82
CA ILE A 131 -2.70 10.86 -20.98
C ILE A 131 -3.88 11.82 -21.04
N ARG A 132 -3.64 13.13 -21.01
CA ARG A 132 -4.69 14.15 -21.12
C ARG A 132 -5.32 14.23 -22.52
N ALA A 133 -4.61 13.77 -23.56
CA ALA A 133 -5.14 13.69 -24.91
C ALA A 133 -6.18 12.57 -25.10
N ILE A 134 -6.27 11.65 -24.15
CA ILE A 134 -7.32 10.65 -24.01
C ILE A 134 -8.15 10.95 -22.74
N PRO A 135 -9.37 10.39 -22.56
CA PRO A 135 -10.22 10.69 -21.42
C PRO A 135 -9.73 10.02 -20.13
N ALA A 136 -8.47 10.25 -19.75
CA ALA A 136 -7.82 9.65 -18.59
C ALA A 136 -7.16 10.69 -17.67
N GLN A 137 -7.21 10.40 -16.37
CA GLN A 137 -6.54 11.20 -15.34
C GLN A 137 -5.12 10.66 -15.10
N PRO A 138 -4.07 11.50 -15.21
CA PRO A 138 -2.71 11.13 -14.82
C PRO A 138 -2.56 11.11 -13.31
N VAL A 139 -1.79 10.14 -12.81
CA VAL A 139 -1.32 10.02 -11.42
C VAL A 139 0.18 9.77 -11.45
N LEU A 140 0.97 10.60 -10.80
CA LEU A 140 2.41 10.43 -10.72
C LEU A 140 2.79 9.79 -9.39
N ILE A 141 3.61 8.76 -9.45
CA ILE A 141 4.13 8.05 -8.27
C ILE A 141 5.66 8.16 -8.35
N SER A 142 6.30 8.64 -7.28
CA SER A 142 7.77 8.67 -7.22
C SER A 142 8.33 7.25 -7.29
N SER A 143 9.57 7.10 -7.78
CA SER A 143 10.26 5.81 -7.67
C SER A 143 10.39 5.39 -6.21
N SER A 144 10.37 4.09 -5.93
CA SER A 144 10.73 3.58 -4.61
C SER A 144 12.22 3.84 -4.32
N PRO A 145 12.65 3.89 -3.06
CA PRO A 145 14.08 3.87 -2.72
C PRO A 145 14.67 2.48 -3.00
N VAL A 146 16.01 2.39 -2.91
CA VAL A 146 16.76 1.14 -2.95
C VAL A 146 17.15 0.73 -1.54
N ASP A 147 16.97 -0.54 -1.18
CA ASP A 147 17.40 -1.12 0.10
C ASP A 147 18.72 -1.88 -0.07
N ASP A 148 19.80 -1.18 -0.41
CA ASP A 148 21.13 -1.77 -0.62
C ASP A 148 21.96 -1.94 0.66
N GLY A 149 21.35 -1.66 1.81
CA GLY A 149 21.96 -1.85 3.12
C GLY A 149 23.01 -0.82 3.50
N SER A 150 23.16 0.24 2.77
CA SER A 150 24.06 1.34 3.13
C SER A 150 23.63 1.96 4.47
N ILE A 151 24.53 1.88 5.47
CA ILE A 151 24.37 2.49 6.80
C ILE A 151 25.32 3.69 6.89
N MET A 152 25.19 4.60 5.99
CA MET A 152 25.86 5.88 6.07
C MET A 152 24.99 6.80 6.93
N GLY A 153 25.50 7.42 7.98
CA GLY A 153 24.82 8.37 8.86
C GLY A 153 23.29 8.50 8.82
N ASP A 154 22.73 8.71 7.66
CA ASP A 154 21.31 8.76 7.36
C ASP A 154 20.78 7.51 6.60
N TRP A 155 21.58 6.44 6.49
CA TRP A 155 21.31 5.15 5.85
C TRP A 155 20.94 5.25 4.34
N ARG A 156 21.16 6.38 3.71
CA ARG A 156 20.95 6.57 2.27
C ARG A 156 22.06 5.90 1.47
N SER A 157 21.67 5.12 0.50
CA SER A 157 22.61 4.54 -0.46
C SER A 157 23.02 5.59 -1.50
N PRO A 158 24.19 5.43 -2.14
CA PRO A 158 24.57 6.27 -3.28
C PRO A 158 23.54 6.26 -4.42
N ARG A 159 22.74 5.19 -4.53
CA ARG A 159 21.68 5.11 -5.55
C ARG A 159 20.45 5.87 -5.12
N CYS A 160 20.08 5.81 -3.83
CA CYS A 160 18.99 6.62 -3.29
C CYS A 160 19.28 8.12 -3.40
N GLU A 161 20.54 8.54 -3.19
CA GLU A 161 20.96 9.94 -3.40
C GLU A 161 20.75 10.41 -4.84
N LYS A 162 20.89 9.52 -5.84
CA LYS A 162 20.58 9.85 -7.24
C LYS A 162 19.07 9.90 -7.51
N ILE A 163 18.26 9.08 -6.82
CA ILE A 163 16.81 9.04 -7.00
C ILE A 163 16.14 10.26 -6.35
N HIS A 164 16.68 10.73 -5.23
CA HIS A 164 16.10 11.82 -4.45
C HIS A 164 15.82 13.11 -5.27
N PRO A 165 16.79 13.70 -6.02
CA PRO A 165 16.52 14.88 -6.82
C PRO A 165 15.44 14.65 -7.89
N PHE A 166 15.40 13.48 -8.52
CA PHE A 166 14.34 13.12 -9.47
C PHE A 166 12.96 13.06 -8.81
N THR A 167 12.88 12.61 -7.55
CA THR A 167 11.64 12.62 -6.77
C THR A 167 11.17 14.04 -6.49
N GLU A 168 12.06 14.94 -6.05
CA GLU A 168 11.73 16.33 -5.77
C GLU A 168 11.34 17.10 -7.05
N ALA A 169 12.06 16.86 -8.13
CA ALA A 169 11.74 17.44 -9.43
C ALA A 169 10.38 16.96 -9.97
N LEU A 170 10.07 15.66 -9.79
CA LEU A 170 8.75 15.11 -10.16
C LEU A 170 7.61 15.70 -9.33
N LYS A 171 7.83 15.88 -8.02
CA LYS A 171 6.85 16.53 -7.13
C LYS A 171 6.56 17.95 -7.57
N LYS A 172 7.60 18.72 -7.93
CA LYS A 172 7.46 20.08 -8.48
C LYS A 172 6.69 20.07 -9.79
N LEU A 173 7.05 19.18 -10.73
CA LEU A 173 6.34 19.02 -12.00
C LEU A 173 4.86 18.70 -11.78
N ALA A 174 4.55 17.80 -10.85
CA ALA A 174 3.16 17.43 -10.54
C ALA A 174 2.35 18.62 -10.04
N ALA A 175 2.95 19.49 -9.22
CA ALA A 175 2.32 20.72 -8.74
C ALA A 175 2.09 21.73 -9.90
N GLU A 176 3.09 21.93 -10.76
CA GLU A 176 3.00 22.79 -11.95
C GLU A 176 1.91 22.31 -12.90
N GLU A 177 1.86 21.02 -13.16
CA GLU A 177 0.89 20.37 -14.03
C GLU A 177 -0.47 20.12 -13.35
N LYS A 178 -0.60 20.37 -12.04
CA LYS A 178 -1.84 20.11 -11.26
C LYS A 178 -2.33 18.68 -11.41
N VAL A 179 -1.43 17.71 -11.30
CA VAL A 179 -1.73 16.27 -11.29
C VAL A 179 -1.52 15.69 -9.90
N VAL A 180 -2.24 14.59 -9.62
CA VAL A 180 -2.07 13.85 -8.36
C VAL A 180 -0.65 13.32 -8.27
N PHE A 181 0.02 13.56 -7.15
CA PHE A 181 1.35 13.05 -6.86
C PHE A 181 1.32 12.19 -5.61
N VAL A 182 1.95 11.04 -5.69
CA VAL A 182 2.16 10.11 -4.57
C VAL A 182 3.65 10.00 -4.28
N ASP A 183 4.05 10.51 -3.13
CA ASP A 183 5.40 10.35 -2.63
C ASP A 183 5.51 9.00 -1.89
N GLN A 184 6.06 7.99 -2.56
CA GLN A 184 6.42 6.75 -1.88
C GLN A 184 7.90 6.72 -1.46
N TYR A 185 8.76 7.58 -2.05
CA TYR A 185 10.18 7.57 -1.79
C TYR A 185 10.50 7.89 -0.33
N HIS A 186 10.06 9.04 0.18
CA HIS A 186 10.43 9.48 1.53
C HIS A 186 9.87 8.57 2.64
N PRO A 187 8.60 8.18 2.66
CA PRO A 187 8.10 7.27 3.68
C PRO A 187 8.81 5.92 3.68
N LEU A 188 9.13 5.38 2.49
CA LEU A 188 9.78 4.07 2.39
C LEU A 188 11.25 4.13 2.74
N ILE A 189 12.00 5.18 2.33
CA ILE A 189 13.41 5.31 2.69
C ILE A 189 13.58 5.46 4.21
N ASP A 190 12.67 6.19 4.87
CA ASP A 190 12.64 6.31 6.32
C ASP A 190 12.33 4.98 7.02
N LEU A 191 11.33 4.27 6.52
CA LEU A 191 10.90 2.99 7.06
C LEU A 191 11.99 1.93 6.93
N TRP A 192 12.52 1.75 5.72
CA TRP A 192 13.52 0.72 5.43
C TRP A 192 14.85 1.01 6.08
N GLY A 193 15.26 2.29 6.17
CA GLY A 193 16.44 2.67 6.89
C GLY A 193 16.36 2.45 8.40
N LYS A 194 15.21 2.76 9.01
CA LYS A 194 14.94 2.41 10.42
C LYS A 194 14.99 0.91 10.65
N ASN A 195 14.45 0.12 9.73
CA ASN A 195 14.50 -1.33 9.77
C ASN A 195 15.94 -1.87 9.71
N ARG A 196 16.80 -1.30 8.86
CA ARG A 196 18.23 -1.64 8.75
C ARG A 196 18.98 -1.29 10.04
N ARG A 197 18.78 -0.10 10.60
CA ARG A 197 19.41 0.29 11.87
C ARG A 197 19.06 -0.68 13.00
N LYS A 198 17.78 -1.01 13.15
CA LYS A 198 17.34 -2.00 14.15
C LYS A 198 17.96 -3.37 13.93
N GLY A 199 18.15 -3.80 12.69
CA GLY A 199 18.84 -5.04 12.34
C GLY A 199 20.32 -5.00 12.76
N ALA A 200 21.02 -3.91 12.45
CA ALA A 200 22.40 -3.70 12.88
C ALA A 200 22.56 -3.72 14.41
N GLU A 201 21.67 -3.02 15.13
CA GLU A 201 21.63 -3.01 16.60
C GLU A 201 21.39 -4.42 17.17
N ALA A 202 20.48 -5.20 16.57
CA ALA A 202 20.21 -6.57 16.99
C ALA A 202 21.44 -7.48 16.80
N VAL A 203 22.17 -7.34 15.69
CA VAL A 203 23.42 -8.06 15.44
C VAL A 203 24.50 -7.68 16.45
N ALA A 204 24.71 -6.38 16.69
CA ALA A 204 25.68 -5.88 17.67
C ALA A 204 25.37 -6.39 19.09
N LYS A 205 24.10 -6.35 19.50
CA LYS A 205 23.68 -6.89 20.80
C LYS A 205 23.94 -8.39 20.91
N LYS A 206 23.66 -9.16 19.87
CA LYS A 206 23.95 -10.61 19.86
C LYS A 206 25.45 -10.89 19.97
N ALA A 207 26.29 -10.14 19.24
CA ALA A 207 27.75 -10.28 19.32
C ALA A 207 28.29 -9.96 20.71
N ALA A 208 27.77 -8.93 21.38
CA ALA A 208 28.17 -8.55 22.73
C ALA A 208 27.77 -9.58 23.80
N THR A 209 26.80 -10.45 23.55
CA THR A 209 26.34 -11.49 24.46
C THR A 209 26.99 -12.85 24.21
N GLN A 210 27.76 -13.02 23.11
CA GLN A 210 28.51 -14.26 22.87
C GLN A 210 29.79 -14.27 23.72
N PRO A 211 30.15 -15.40 24.36
CA PRO A 211 31.45 -15.53 25.04
C PRO A 211 32.57 -15.30 24.00
N LEU A 212 33.57 -14.52 24.41
CA LEU A 212 34.78 -14.35 23.62
C LEU A 212 35.44 -15.73 23.43
N VAL A 213 35.28 -16.31 22.27
CA VAL A 213 36.11 -17.46 21.87
C VAL A 213 37.52 -16.90 21.64
N PRO A 214 38.56 -17.40 22.38
CA PRO A 214 39.92 -16.92 22.17
C PRO A 214 40.27 -17.08 20.68
N ALA A 215 40.72 -15.99 20.05
CA ALA A 215 41.19 -16.04 18.69
C ALA A 215 42.36 -17.01 18.61
N THR A 216 42.21 -18.07 17.80
CA THR A 216 43.35 -18.93 17.44
C THR A 216 44.39 -18.06 16.74
N PRO A 217 45.65 -18.02 17.18
CA PRO A 217 46.66 -17.18 16.54
C PRO A 217 46.79 -17.57 15.07
N ALA A 218 46.63 -16.57 14.18
CA ALA A 218 46.78 -16.76 12.76
C ALA A 218 48.22 -17.20 12.46
N PRO A 219 48.44 -18.16 11.55
CA PRO A 219 49.79 -18.52 11.14
C PRO A 219 50.48 -17.32 10.51
N THR A 220 51.65 -16.98 10.97
CA THR A 220 52.52 -15.94 10.45
C THR A 220 52.96 -16.32 9.03
N ALA A 221 52.27 -15.80 7.99
CA ALA A 221 52.72 -15.91 6.60
C ALA A 221 53.33 -14.56 6.20
N LEU A 222 54.64 -14.52 6.18
CA LEU A 222 55.41 -13.52 5.46
C LEU A 222 55.24 -13.76 3.95
N ALA A 223 54.45 -12.92 3.31
CA ALA A 223 54.49 -12.70 1.86
C ALA A 223 54.00 -11.28 1.57
N ALA A 224 54.97 -10.43 1.16
CA ALA A 224 54.71 -9.13 0.57
C ALA A 224 54.11 -9.33 -0.80
N GLY A 225 52.78 -9.23 -0.88
CA GLY A 225 52.01 -9.15 -2.10
C GLY A 225 51.02 -7.97 -1.97
N ALA A 226 50.82 -7.24 -3.06
CA ALA A 226 49.98 -6.06 -3.13
C ALA A 226 48.68 -6.25 -2.33
N ALA A 227 48.37 -5.32 -1.45
CA ALA A 227 47.16 -5.36 -0.60
C ALA A 227 45.92 -5.42 -1.50
N ALA A 228 45.22 -6.53 -1.43
CA ALA A 228 43.88 -6.61 -2.01
C ALA A 228 43.02 -5.46 -1.48
N PRO A 229 42.15 -4.84 -2.29
CA PRO A 229 41.27 -3.78 -1.78
C PRO A 229 40.51 -4.30 -0.57
N PRO A 230 40.27 -3.46 0.45
CA PRO A 230 39.59 -3.87 1.66
C PRO A 230 38.25 -4.50 1.31
N LYS A 231 38.05 -5.75 1.74
CA LYS A 231 36.82 -6.48 1.53
C LYS A 231 35.68 -5.64 2.14
N ALA A 232 34.73 -5.24 1.32
CA ALA A 232 33.59 -4.45 1.78
C ALA A 232 33.00 -5.12 3.04
N LEU A 233 32.76 -4.34 4.08
CA LEU A 233 32.15 -4.85 5.29
C LEU A 233 30.80 -5.48 4.93
N PRO A 234 30.44 -6.64 5.51
CA PRO A 234 29.17 -7.28 5.22
C PRO A 234 28.02 -6.35 5.59
N ILE A 235 27.09 -6.17 4.65
CA ILE A 235 25.89 -5.34 4.86
C ILE A 235 25.06 -5.94 5.98
N PRO A 236 24.75 -5.21 7.07
CA PRO A 236 23.94 -5.73 8.15
C PRO A 236 22.54 -6.11 7.65
N PRO A 237 21.98 -7.23 8.08
CA PRO A 237 20.64 -7.62 7.68
C PRO A 237 19.60 -6.63 8.20
N SER A 238 18.50 -6.47 7.48
CA SER A 238 17.30 -5.82 8.02
C SER A 238 16.76 -6.62 9.20
N LEU A 239 16.14 -5.95 10.18
CA LEU A 239 15.45 -6.64 11.27
C LEU A 239 14.29 -7.50 10.73
N ILE A 240 13.55 -6.96 9.78
CA ILE A 240 12.51 -7.65 9.02
C ILE A 240 12.94 -7.66 7.54
N PRO A 241 13.22 -8.82 6.94
CA PRO A 241 13.59 -8.90 5.53
C PRO A 241 12.47 -8.42 4.61
N LEU A 242 12.80 -7.54 3.66
CA LEU A 242 11.85 -7.09 2.63
C LEU A 242 11.60 -8.17 1.58
N GLY A 243 12.56 -9.08 1.42
CA GLY A 243 12.63 -10.06 0.32
C GLY A 243 13.09 -9.42 -0.99
N GLY A 244 13.29 -10.25 -2.01
CA GLY A 244 13.78 -9.79 -3.32
C GLY A 244 15.24 -9.36 -3.32
N ASP A 245 15.58 -8.41 -4.18
CA ASP A 245 16.89 -7.76 -4.23
C ASP A 245 16.77 -6.27 -3.78
N PRO A 246 17.90 -5.55 -3.65
CA PRO A 246 17.85 -4.16 -3.18
C PRO A 246 17.00 -3.19 -4.00
N VAL A 247 16.83 -3.44 -5.29
CA VAL A 247 16.04 -2.61 -6.22
C VAL A 247 14.60 -3.12 -6.35
N HIS A 248 14.44 -4.43 -6.30
CA HIS A 248 13.18 -5.14 -6.52
C HIS A 248 12.73 -5.82 -5.22
N PRO A 249 12.10 -5.08 -4.29
CA PRO A 249 11.68 -5.67 -3.03
C PRO A 249 10.67 -6.81 -3.24
N GLY A 250 10.71 -7.79 -2.34
CA GLY A 250 9.77 -8.92 -2.34
C GLY A 250 8.44 -8.57 -1.65
N PRO A 251 7.65 -9.60 -1.27
CA PRO A 251 6.28 -9.40 -0.79
C PRO A 251 6.13 -8.41 0.36
N VAL A 252 7.06 -8.38 1.31
CA VAL A 252 7.03 -7.46 2.46
C VAL A 252 7.23 -6.02 2.00
N GLY A 253 8.28 -5.75 1.22
CA GLY A 253 8.57 -4.41 0.72
C GLY A 253 7.49 -3.91 -0.25
N GLN A 254 7.01 -4.78 -1.15
CA GLN A 254 5.94 -4.44 -2.10
C GLN A 254 4.58 -4.19 -1.41
N THR A 255 4.30 -4.83 -0.27
CA THR A 255 3.12 -4.51 0.55
C THR A 255 3.27 -3.14 1.20
N ASN A 256 4.46 -2.78 1.69
CA ASN A 256 4.71 -1.44 2.21
C ASN A 256 4.57 -0.38 1.10
N MET A 257 5.05 -0.65 -0.12
CA MET A 257 4.84 0.22 -1.28
C MET A 257 3.33 0.43 -1.54
N ALA A 258 2.56 -0.66 -1.65
CA ALA A 258 1.12 -0.57 -1.85
C ALA A 258 0.43 0.24 -0.73
N ALA A 259 0.81 0.04 0.53
CA ALA A 259 0.26 0.76 1.67
C ALA A 259 0.54 2.27 1.59
N VAL A 260 1.78 2.64 1.26
CA VAL A 260 2.17 4.06 1.11
C VAL A 260 1.45 4.70 -0.09
N ILE A 261 1.35 3.99 -1.21
CA ILE A 261 0.63 4.48 -2.40
C ILE A 261 -0.86 4.68 -2.08
N LEU A 262 -1.52 3.70 -1.48
CA LEU A 262 -2.93 3.81 -1.08
C LEU A 262 -3.16 4.96 -0.10
N ALA A 263 -2.27 5.13 0.89
CA ALA A 263 -2.34 6.25 1.83
C ALA A 263 -2.15 7.61 1.13
N GLY A 264 -1.21 7.70 0.17
CA GLY A 264 -0.99 8.90 -0.64
C GLY A 264 -2.19 9.24 -1.53
N LEU A 265 -2.92 8.24 -1.99
CA LEU A 265 -4.18 8.39 -2.75
C LEU A 265 -5.40 8.66 -1.84
N LYS A 266 -5.20 8.80 -0.52
CA LYS A 266 -6.27 9.01 0.48
C LYS A 266 -7.34 7.89 0.43
N ALA A 267 -6.91 6.65 0.23
CA ALA A 267 -7.79 5.50 0.18
C ALA A 267 -8.55 5.29 1.51
N ASP A 268 -9.85 4.95 1.44
CA ASP A 268 -10.70 4.74 2.63
C ASP A 268 -10.28 3.48 3.41
N GLY A 269 -9.81 3.66 4.63
CA GLY A 269 -9.38 2.56 5.49
C GLY A 269 -10.50 1.86 6.26
N GLU A 270 -11.70 2.42 6.32
CA GLU A 270 -12.78 1.88 7.13
C GLU A 270 -13.52 0.75 6.41
N VAL A 271 -13.30 -0.50 6.83
CA VAL A 271 -14.08 -1.66 6.36
C VAL A 271 -15.43 -1.69 7.05
N SER A 272 -15.43 -2.02 8.33
CA SER A 272 -16.61 -2.10 9.17
C SER A 272 -16.22 -2.33 10.64
N SER A 273 -17.13 -2.06 11.57
CA SER A 273 -16.92 -2.33 12.98
C SER A 273 -18.19 -2.89 13.63
N ALA A 274 -17.99 -3.86 14.55
CA ALA A 274 -19.05 -4.39 15.39
C ALA A 274 -18.61 -4.43 16.84
N THR A 275 -19.51 -4.06 17.75
CA THR A 275 -19.34 -4.18 19.20
C THR A 275 -20.50 -4.99 19.76
N LEU A 276 -20.19 -6.07 20.44
CA LEU A 276 -21.15 -6.91 21.16
C LEU A 276 -20.80 -6.95 22.66
N SER A 277 -21.80 -7.15 23.51
CA SER A 277 -21.54 -7.46 24.91
C SER A 277 -21.38 -8.98 25.10
N VAL A 278 -20.83 -9.38 26.24
CA VAL A 278 -20.69 -10.81 26.63
C VAL A 278 -22.04 -11.52 26.70
N GLU A 279 -23.14 -10.80 26.89
CA GLU A 279 -24.51 -11.34 26.89
C GLU A 279 -25.09 -11.51 25.47
N GLY A 280 -24.32 -11.21 24.43
CA GLY A 280 -24.74 -11.32 23.03
C GLY A 280 -25.55 -10.12 22.52
N LYS A 281 -25.64 -9.02 23.28
CA LYS A 281 -26.30 -7.80 22.81
C LYS A 281 -25.41 -7.07 21.80
N VAL A 282 -25.96 -6.72 20.64
CA VAL A 282 -25.30 -5.84 19.66
C VAL A 282 -25.36 -4.42 20.22
N VAL A 283 -24.20 -3.83 20.51
CA VAL A 283 -24.05 -2.46 21.03
C VAL A 283 -23.90 -1.48 19.88
N GLU A 284 -23.11 -1.86 18.87
CA GLU A 284 -22.86 -1.05 17.67
C GLU A 284 -22.57 -1.96 16.48
N ALA A 285 -23.07 -1.58 15.31
CA ALA A 285 -22.69 -2.18 14.03
C ALA A 285 -22.61 -1.08 12.98
N LYS A 286 -21.41 -0.89 12.40
CA LYS A 286 -21.13 0.13 11.38
C LYS A 286 -20.64 -0.52 10.11
N ARG A 287 -21.27 -0.23 8.98
CA ARG A 287 -21.01 -0.85 7.66
C ARG A 287 -21.11 -2.39 7.68
N CYS A 288 -21.89 -2.94 8.61
CA CYS A 288 -22.18 -4.37 8.70
C CYS A 288 -23.54 -4.60 9.38
N GLN A 289 -24.09 -5.79 9.17
CA GLN A 289 -25.27 -6.30 9.87
C GLN A 289 -24.86 -7.46 10.75
N ILE A 290 -25.42 -7.52 11.98
CA ILE A 290 -25.21 -8.62 12.91
C ILE A 290 -26.56 -9.27 13.16
N THR A 291 -26.64 -10.58 12.94
CA THR A 291 -27.81 -11.42 13.20
C THR A 291 -27.45 -12.62 14.05
N ASP A 292 -28.45 -13.33 14.55
CA ASP A 292 -28.33 -14.61 15.28
C ASP A 292 -27.37 -14.54 16.49
N ALA A 293 -27.24 -13.36 17.10
CA ALA A 293 -26.36 -13.21 18.24
C ALA A 293 -26.94 -13.93 19.46
N SER A 294 -26.17 -14.84 20.03
CA SER A 294 -26.57 -15.69 21.15
C SER A 294 -25.37 -16.10 22.00
N VAL A 295 -25.65 -16.43 23.26
CA VAL A 295 -24.64 -16.98 24.19
C VAL A 295 -25.15 -18.29 24.75
N GLN A 296 -24.40 -19.36 24.51
CA GLN A 296 -24.72 -20.70 24.99
C GLN A 296 -23.46 -21.36 25.54
N GLY A 297 -23.54 -21.86 26.77
CA GLY A 297 -22.42 -22.58 27.41
C GLY A 297 -21.12 -21.73 27.50
N GLY A 298 -21.25 -20.39 27.66
CA GLY A 298 -20.09 -19.49 27.70
C GLY A 298 -19.48 -19.14 26.33
N LYS A 299 -20.11 -19.60 25.25
CA LYS A 299 -19.72 -19.30 23.88
C LYS A 299 -20.65 -18.24 23.29
N LEU A 300 -20.10 -17.09 22.90
CA LEU A 300 -20.77 -16.07 22.09
C LEU A 300 -20.74 -16.50 20.62
N SER A 301 -21.88 -16.51 19.94
CA SER A 301 -21.97 -16.73 18.50
C SER A 301 -22.85 -15.68 17.84
N PHE A 302 -22.53 -15.32 16.59
CA PHE A 302 -23.30 -14.38 15.77
C PHE A 302 -22.96 -14.54 14.30
N THR A 303 -23.83 -14.07 13.43
CA THR A 303 -23.61 -13.95 11.99
C THR A 303 -23.35 -12.49 11.66
N ARG A 304 -22.30 -12.21 10.86
CA ARG A 304 -21.90 -10.87 10.42
C ARG A 304 -21.88 -10.82 8.91
N LEU A 305 -22.59 -9.84 8.33
CA LEU A 305 -22.56 -9.50 6.92
C LEU A 305 -22.04 -8.06 6.77
N ASP A 306 -20.90 -7.91 6.13
CA ASP A 306 -20.24 -6.62 5.90
C ASP A 306 -20.61 -6.04 4.54
N GLU A 307 -20.54 -4.72 4.37
CA GLU A 307 -20.77 -4.04 3.08
C GLU A 307 -19.57 -4.18 2.13
N SER A 308 -18.37 -4.40 2.69
CA SER A 308 -17.11 -4.57 1.97
C SER A 308 -16.18 -5.54 2.71
N GLY A 309 -15.15 -6.03 2.03
CA GLY A 309 -14.15 -6.91 2.62
C GLY A 309 -12.88 -6.19 3.11
N PRO A 310 -12.12 -6.82 4.02
CA PRO A 310 -10.80 -6.33 4.42
C PRO A 310 -9.81 -6.42 3.26
N TRP A 311 -8.72 -5.67 3.34
CA TRP A 311 -7.63 -5.77 2.39
C TRP A 311 -6.98 -7.16 2.46
N PRO A 312 -6.95 -7.94 1.35
CA PRO A 312 -6.37 -9.28 1.32
C PRO A 312 -4.84 -9.22 1.33
N ILE A 313 -4.23 -9.13 2.50
CA ILE A 313 -2.78 -9.15 2.66
C ILE A 313 -2.33 -10.62 2.73
N PRO A 314 -1.46 -11.11 1.82
CA PRO A 314 -1.06 -12.50 1.83
C PRO A 314 -0.20 -12.84 3.06
N ALA A 315 -0.26 -14.09 3.51
CA ALA A 315 0.50 -14.56 4.68
C ALA A 315 2.02 -14.36 4.52
N THR A 316 2.54 -14.44 3.30
CA THR A 316 3.96 -14.16 2.96
C THR A 316 4.36 -12.71 3.20
N ALA A 317 3.39 -11.79 3.26
CA ALA A 317 3.59 -10.36 3.48
C ALA A 317 3.14 -9.91 4.89
N LYS A 318 2.68 -10.81 5.77
CA LYS A 318 2.16 -10.47 7.10
C LYS A 318 3.13 -9.62 7.95
N THR A 319 4.43 -9.85 7.81
CA THR A 319 5.47 -9.08 8.51
C THR A 319 5.57 -7.64 8.02
N ALA A 320 4.98 -7.30 6.86
CA ALA A 320 4.86 -5.91 6.41
C ALA A 320 4.07 -5.05 7.40
N ILE A 321 3.04 -5.63 8.05
CA ILE A 321 2.25 -4.94 9.08
C ILE A 321 3.09 -4.66 10.33
N THR A 322 3.99 -5.58 10.71
CA THR A 322 4.92 -5.36 11.83
C THR A 322 5.91 -4.24 11.51
N LEU A 323 6.35 -4.17 10.25
CA LEU A 323 7.27 -3.13 9.79
C LEU A 323 6.56 -1.77 9.68
N LEU A 324 5.35 -1.75 9.12
CA LEU A 324 4.51 -0.56 8.92
C LEU A 324 3.11 -0.80 9.51
N PRO A 325 2.90 -0.61 10.83
CA PRO A 325 1.61 -0.82 11.49
C PRO A 325 0.47 0.04 10.91
N GLU A 326 0.80 1.19 10.33
CA GLU A 326 -0.11 2.10 9.63
C GLU A 326 -0.84 1.42 8.46
N THR A 327 -0.32 0.32 7.93
CA THR A 327 -0.99 -0.54 6.95
C THR A 327 -2.40 -0.95 7.41
N LEU A 328 -2.59 -1.20 8.72
CA LEU A 328 -3.89 -1.53 9.28
C LEU A 328 -4.89 -0.37 9.29
N LYS A 329 -4.44 0.87 9.16
CA LYS A 329 -5.33 2.02 8.99
C LYS A 329 -6.07 1.97 7.64
N LEU A 330 -5.53 1.26 6.66
CA LEU A 330 -6.16 1.02 5.36
C LEU A 330 -7.14 -0.15 5.38
N SER A 331 -7.23 -0.90 6.48
CA SER A 331 -8.11 -2.06 6.59
C SER A 331 -8.61 -2.24 8.03
N GLN A 332 -9.42 -1.29 8.48
CA GLN A 332 -10.01 -1.30 9.82
C GLN A 332 -11.26 -2.17 9.81
N TYR A 333 -11.08 -3.45 10.08
CA TYR A 333 -12.12 -4.47 10.16
C TYR A 333 -12.24 -4.95 11.62
N LEU A 334 -13.06 -4.26 12.42
CA LEU A 334 -12.99 -4.32 13.87
C LEU A 334 -14.11 -5.18 14.49
N LEU A 335 -13.71 -5.99 15.46
CA LEU A 335 -14.60 -6.68 16.38
C LEU A 335 -14.25 -6.31 17.82
N ARG A 336 -15.22 -5.81 18.57
CA ARG A 336 -15.14 -5.60 20.02
C ARG A 336 -16.12 -6.51 20.75
N VAL A 337 -15.67 -7.12 21.83
CA VAL A 337 -16.54 -7.82 22.77
C VAL A 337 -16.28 -7.30 24.17
N THR A 338 -17.29 -6.71 24.79
CA THR A 338 -17.20 -6.07 26.10
C THR A 338 -17.80 -6.94 27.20
N GLY A 339 -17.33 -6.75 28.44
CA GLY A 339 -17.85 -7.48 29.61
C GLY A 339 -17.29 -8.89 29.80
N LEU A 340 -16.31 -9.29 28.99
CA LEU A 340 -15.62 -10.57 29.12
C LEU A 340 -14.82 -10.65 30.44
N ALA A 341 -14.87 -11.79 31.11
CA ALA A 341 -13.99 -12.06 32.24
C ALA A 341 -12.52 -12.17 31.77
N ASP A 342 -11.55 -11.88 32.65
CA ASP A 342 -10.14 -12.05 32.33
C ASP A 342 -9.86 -13.50 31.91
N GLY A 343 -9.18 -13.65 30.78
CA GLY A 343 -8.90 -14.97 30.20
C GLY A 343 -8.58 -14.90 28.72
N GLN A 344 -8.30 -16.07 28.14
CA GLN A 344 -8.07 -16.24 26.72
C GLN A 344 -9.36 -16.72 26.03
N TYR A 345 -9.62 -16.17 24.85
CA TYR A 345 -10.78 -16.47 24.04
C TYR A 345 -10.34 -16.94 22.65
N ARG A 346 -10.78 -18.13 22.27
CA ARG A 346 -10.60 -18.63 20.91
C ARG A 346 -11.71 -18.03 20.04
N VAL A 347 -11.33 -17.32 19.01
CA VAL A 347 -12.27 -16.81 18.00
C VAL A 347 -12.17 -17.69 16.76
N SER A 348 -13.31 -18.20 16.29
CA SER A 348 -13.43 -18.91 15.03
C SER A 348 -14.40 -18.20 14.08
N ILE A 349 -14.16 -18.38 12.77
CA ILE A 349 -14.97 -17.84 11.69
C ILE A 349 -15.34 -19.00 10.76
N ASN A 350 -16.65 -19.22 10.57
CA ASN A 350 -17.18 -20.40 9.86
C ASN A 350 -16.58 -21.72 10.37
N GLY A 351 -16.47 -21.86 11.69
CA GLY A 351 -15.95 -23.05 12.36
C GLY A 351 -14.42 -23.24 12.27
N LYS A 352 -13.70 -22.36 11.54
CA LYS A 352 -12.22 -22.41 11.44
C LYS A 352 -11.59 -21.44 12.45
N PRO A 353 -10.56 -21.85 13.22
CA PRO A 353 -9.82 -20.93 14.11
C PRO A 353 -9.27 -19.73 13.36
N ALA A 354 -9.47 -18.53 13.91
CA ALA A 354 -8.99 -17.27 13.34
C ALA A 354 -7.99 -16.56 14.26
N ALA A 355 -8.24 -16.56 15.58
CA ALA A 355 -7.34 -15.95 16.56
C ALA A 355 -7.55 -16.53 17.96
N THR A 356 -6.56 -16.35 18.84
CA THR A 356 -6.70 -16.48 20.29
C THR A 356 -6.32 -15.13 20.89
N LEU A 357 -7.25 -14.52 21.63
CA LEU A 357 -7.15 -13.14 22.12
C LEU A 357 -7.53 -13.11 23.60
N ASN A 358 -6.92 -12.23 24.38
CA ASN A 358 -7.38 -11.99 25.73
C ASN A 358 -8.59 -11.04 25.79
N ALA A 359 -9.27 -10.98 26.94
CA ALA A 359 -10.45 -10.13 27.15
C ALA A 359 -10.19 -8.67 26.85
N ARG A 360 -8.99 -8.15 27.17
CA ARG A 360 -8.62 -6.74 26.96
C ARG A 360 -8.42 -6.44 25.47
N GLU A 361 -7.81 -7.35 24.72
CA GLU A 361 -7.62 -7.22 23.27
C GLU A 361 -9.00 -7.18 22.55
N LEU A 362 -9.91 -8.06 22.95
CA LEU A 362 -11.29 -8.05 22.40
C LEU A 362 -12.04 -6.77 22.80
N ALA A 363 -11.91 -6.30 24.03
CA ALA A 363 -12.56 -5.07 24.49
C ALA A 363 -11.97 -3.81 23.82
N ALA A 364 -10.65 -3.79 23.56
CA ALA A 364 -9.98 -2.71 22.84
C ALA A 364 -10.36 -2.67 21.35
N GLY A 365 -10.66 -3.82 20.77
CA GLY A 365 -11.01 -3.98 19.35
C GLY A 365 -9.95 -4.75 18.57
N TRP A 366 -10.25 -5.99 18.28
CA TRP A 366 -9.43 -6.80 17.38
C TRP A 366 -9.67 -6.40 15.93
N ASN A 367 -8.58 -6.09 15.21
CA ASN A 367 -8.64 -5.90 13.77
C ASN A 367 -8.56 -7.27 13.06
N ILE A 368 -9.68 -7.72 12.55
CA ILE A 368 -9.84 -9.05 11.93
C ILE A 368 -8.97 -9.20 10.66
N THR A 369 -8.51 -8.10 10.03
CA THR A 369 -7.53 -8.14 8.93
C THR A 369 -6.26 -8.90 9.32
N THR A 370 -5.94 -8.99 10.62
CA THR A 370 -4.79 -9.73 11.14
C THR A 370 -5.01 -11.24 11.29
N ALA A 371 -6.20 -11.76 10.92
CA ALA A 371 -6.48 -13.18 10.90
C ALA A 371 -5.83 -13.87 9.68
N PHE A 372 -4.55 -14.22 9.80
CA PHE A 372 -3.77 -14.89 8.75
C PHE A 372 -3.99 -16.41 8.70
N ALA A 373 -5.11 -16.88 9.20
CA ALA A 373 -5.54 -18.27 9.16
C ALA A 373 -7.07 -18.37 9.06
N GLY A 374 -7.57 -19.55 8.69
CA GLY A 374 -9.01 -19.82 8.63
C GLY A 374 -9.71 -19.23 7.41
N ALA A 375 -11.03 -19.15 7.48
CA ALA A 375 -11.89 -18.88 6.33
C ALA A 375 -11.64 -17.55 5.62
N LEU A 376 -11.31 -16.49 6.37
CA LEU A 376 -10.98 -15.18 5.78
C LEU A 376 -9.65 -15.21 5.03
N ASN A 377 -8.63 -15.87 5.60
CA ASN A 377 -7.35 -16.04 4.93
C ASN A 377 -7.50 -16.90 3.66
N ASP A 378 -8.29 -17.97 3.70
CA ASP A 378 -8.53 -18.80 2.52
C ASP A 378 -9.13 -17.98 1.38
N ARG A 379 -10.07 -17.08 1.71
CA ARG A 379 -10.64 -16.17 0.73
C ARG A 379 -9.63 -15.16 0.21
N ALA A 380 -8.79 -14.59 1.08
CA ALA A 380 -7.72 -13.65 0.68
C ALA A 380 -6.74 -14.32 -0.29
N VAL A 381 -6.37 -15.58 -0.02
CA VAL A 381 -5.51 -16.39 -0.91
C VAL A 381 -6.18 -16.63 -2.26
N ALA A 382 -7.47 -16.96 -2.28
CA ALA A 382 -8.23 -17.16 -3.52
C ALA A 382 -8.30 -15.88 -4.38
N ILE A 383 -8.55 -14.71 -3.76
CA ILE A 383 -8.54 -13.40 -4.45
C ILE A 383 -7.16 -13.13 -5.05
N ALA A 384 -6.08 -13.29 -4.28
CA ALA A 384 -4.73 -13.08 -4.77
C ALA A 384 -4.36 -14.03 -5.92
N ALA A 385 -4.79 -15.28 -5.85
CA ALA A 385 -4.57 -16.27 -6.91
C ALA A 385 -5.27 -15.88 -8.22
N LEU A 386 -6.52 -15.42 -8.16
CA LEU A 386 -7.26 -14.96 -9.35
C LEU A 386 -6.64 -13.70 -9.95
N ILE A 387 -6.23 -12.72 -9.14
CA ILE A 387 -5.52 -11.52 -9.62
C ILE A 387 -4.20 -11.95 -10.29
N THR A 388 -3.49 -12.93 -9.74
CA THR A 388 -2.26 -13.45 -10.34
C THR A 388 -2.55 -14.17 -11.66
N LYS A 389 -3.61 -15.00 -11.72
CA LYS A 389 -4.06 -15.69 -12.95
C LYS A 389 -4.39 -14.68 -14.06
N LEU A 390 -5.04 -13.56 -13.71
CA LEU A 390 -5.40 -12.50 -14.65
C LEU A 390 -4.16 -11.87 -15.34
N GLN A 391 -3.00 -11.87 -14.69
CA GLN A 391 -1.79 -11.26 -15.25
C GLN A 391 -1.25 -11.96 -16.51
N GLY A 392 -1.56 -13.25 -16.72
CA GLY A 392 -1.17 -14.00 -17.94
C GLY A 392 -1.80 -13.37 -19.19
N PRO A 393 -3.13 -13.44 -19.35
CA PRO A 393 -3.80 -12.87 -20.53
C PRO A 393 -3.58 -11.35 -20.68
N LEU A 394 -3.43 -10.59 -19.59
CA LEU A 394 -3.14 -9.15 -19.65
C LEU A 394 -1.76 -8.84 -20.23
N ASN A 395 -0.73 -9.48 -19.72
CA ASN A 395 0.66 -9.06 -19.99
C ASN A 395 1.32 -9.83 -21.12
N THR A 396 0.95 -11.09 -21.33
CA THR A 396 1.52 -11.94 -22.35
C THR A 396 0.71 -11.86 -23.63
N ASP A 397 -0.57 -12.20 -23.55
CA ASP A 397 -1.38 -12.43 -24.74
C ASP A 397 -1.89 -11.12 -25.33
N TRP A 398 -2.54 -10.32 -24.50
CA TRP A 398 -3.13 -9.05 -24.96
C TRP A 398 -2.08 -8.05 -25.45
N ARG A 399 -1.00 -7.85 -24.68
CA ARG A 399 0.07 -6.90 -25.04
C ARG A 399 0.75 -7.27 -26.36
N ALA A 400 1.04 -8.55 -26.58
CA ALA A 400 1.63 -9.02 -27.81
C ALA A 400 0.69 -8.83 -29.00
N ALA A 401 -0.59 -9.18 -28.85
CA ALA A 401 -1.62 -9.02 -29.86
C ALA A 401 -1.90 -7.54 -30.18
N SER A 402 -1.94 -6.66 -29.16
CA SER A 402 -2.11 -5.22 -29.33
C SER A 402 -0.97 -4.58 -30.11
N LYS A 403 0.29 -4.95 -29.78
CA LYS A 403 1.47 -4.47 -30.50
C LYS A 403 1.46 -4.87 -31.97
N LEU A 404 1.02 -6.09 -32.27
CA LEU A 404 0.95 -6.64 -33.64
C LEU A 404 -0.36 -6.27 -34.36
N LYS A 405 -1.31 -5.64 -33.69
CA LYS A 405 -2.67 -5.36 -34.18
C LYS A 405 -3.40 -6.62 -34.64
N ASP A 406 -3.17 -7.75 -33.96
CA ASP A 406 -3.78 -9.04 -34.22
C ASP A 406 -5.17 -9.09 -33.59
N ALA A 407 -6.21 -8.83 -34.38
CA ALA A 407 -7.58 -8.70 -33.87
C ALA A 407 -8.13 -10.01 -33.29
N GLU A 408 -7.75 -11.18 -33.85
CA GLU A 408 -8.21 -12.47 -33.36
C GLU A 408 -7.62 -12.77 -31.98
N LYS A 409 -6.31 -12.61 -31.83
CA LYS A 409 -5.65 -12.80 -30.55
C LYS A 409 -6.07 -11.77 -29.51
N LEU A 410 -6.33 -10.52 -29.93
CA LEU A 410 -6.90 -9.51 -29.03
C LEU A 410 -8.27 -9.95 -28.49
N ALA A 411 -9.15 -10.44 -29.35
CA ALA A 411 -10.47 -10.92 -28.93
C ALA A 411 -10.37 -12.13 -28.00
N ALA A 412 -9.49 -13.09 -28.28
CA ALA A 412 -9.24 -14.24 -27.40
C ALA A 412 -8.69 -13.83 -26.03
N ALA A 413 -7.71 -12.94 -26.00
CA ALA A 413 -7.15 -12.41 -24.75
C ALA A 413 -8.22 -11.63 -23.95
N GLN A 414 -9.02 -10.80 -24.60
CA GLN A 414 -10.11 -10.05 -23.98
C GLN A 414 -11.14 -10.99 -23.34
N THR A 415 -11.55 -12.06 -24.01
CA THR A 415 -12.46 -13.07 -23.46
C THR A 415 -11.89 -13.74 -22.22
N ALA A 416 -10.58 -14.08 -22.23
CA ALA A 416 -9.92 -14.68 -21.08
C ALA A 416 -9.82 -13.71 -19.87
N ILE A 417 -9.58 -12.43 -20.16
CA ILE A 417 -9.55 -11.36 -19.15
C ILE A 417 -10.93 -11.20 -18.50
N GLU A 418 -11.98 -11.07 -19.33
CA GLU A 418 -13.36 -10.90 -18.85
C GLU A 418 -13.83 -12.09 -18.00
N ALA A 419 -13.47 -13.31 -18.37
CA ALA A 419 -13.79 -14.49 -17.59
C ALA A 419 -13.11 -14.44 -16.20
N CYS A 420 -11.82 -14.10 -16.12
CA CYS A 420 -11.13 -13.95 -14.84
C CYS A 420 -11.70 -12.79 -14.00
N GLU A 421 -12.03 -11.66 -14.62
CA GLU A 421 -12.63 -10.51 -13.93
C GLU A 421 -14.04 -10.85 -13.39
N ALA A 422 -14.84 -11.63 -14.13
CA ALA A 422 -16.14 -12.10 -13.65
C ALA A 422 -16.03 -13.03 -12.45
N GLU A 423 -15.08 -14.01 -12.45
CA GLU A 423 -14.79 -14.87 -11.31
C GLU A 423 -14.36 -14.02 -10.09
N LEU A 424 -13.49 -13.04 -10.32
CA LEU A 424 -12.98 -12.17 -9.27
C LEU A 424 -14.09 -11.27 -8.71
N GLN A 425 -14.94 -10.69 -9.57
CA GLN A 425 -16.09 -9.88 -9.16
C GLN A 425 -17.06 -10.67 -8.30
N ALA A 426 -17.32 -11.94 -8.63
CA ALA A 426 -18.16 -12.83 -7.82
C ALA A 426 -17.49 -13.15 -6.46
N LEU A 427 -16.17 -13.40 -6.47
CA LEU A 427 -15.44 -13.76 -5.25
C LEU A 427 -15.34 -12.61 -4.25
N VAL A 428 -15.28 -11.34 -4.69
CA VAL A 428 -15.16 -10.19 -3.77
C VAL A 428 -16.51 -9.74 -3.19
N GLN A 429 -17.65 -10.27 -3.64
CA GLN A 429 -18.96 -9.90 -3.09
C GLN A 429 -19.04 -10.20 -1.59
N PRO A 430 -19.72 -9.35 -0.80
CA PRO A 430 -19.97 -9.62 0.61
C PRO A 430 -20.63 -10.97 0.85
N VAL A 431 -20.17 -11.68 1.87
CA VAL A 431 -20.76 -12.92 2.35
C VAL A 431 -20.94 -12.88 3.86
N ALA A 432 -21.94 -13.58 4.34
CA ALA A 432 -22.19 -13.72 5.77
C ALA A 432 -21.13 -14.65 6.41
N TRP A 433 -20.56 -14.20 7.52
CA TRP A 433 -19.57 -14.95 8.30
C TRP A 433 -20.15 -15.32 9.66
N LYS A 434 -20.11 -16.58 10.04
CA LYS A 434 -20.45 -17.04 11.38
C LYS A 434 -19.23 -16.88 12.29
N PHE A 435 -19.34 -16.02 13.28
CA PHE A 435 -18.33 -15.82 14.33
C PHE A 435 -18.69 -16.59 15.57
N GLU A 436 -17.70 -17.15 16.24
CA GLU A 436 -17.81 -17.77 17.55
C GLU A 436 -16.63 -17.35 18.40
N ALA A 437 -16.88 -16.94 19.65
CA ALA A 437 -15.85 -16.62 20.63
C ALA A 437 -16.10 -17.45 21.89
N GLU A 438 -15.14 -18.31 22.26
CA GLU A 438 -15.23 -19.24 23.36
C GLU A 438 -14.07 -19.04 24.33
N GLY A 439 -14.35 -18.89 25.61
CA GLY A 439 -13.35 -18.79 26.67
C GLY A 439 -12.64 -20.14 26.91
N GLY A 440 -11.31 -20.14 26.90
CA GLY A 440 -10.48 -21.30 27.29
C GLY A 440 -10.52 -21.53 28.78
N GLY A 441 -11.47 -22.31 29.23
CA GLY A 441 -11.49 -22.93 30.55
C GLY A 441 -11.44 -21.98 31.74
N LEU A 442 -12.54 -21.38 32.07
CA LEU A 442 -12.97 -21.13 33.46
C LEU A 442 -14.47 -20.85 33.42
N GLY A 443 -15.22 -21.66 34.14
CA GLY A 443 -16.65 -21.57 34.24
C GLY A 443 -17.10 -20.15 34.54
N TYR A 444 -18.18 -19.76 33.89
CA TYR A 444 -19.00 -18.59 34.19
C TYR A 444 -19.17 -18.48 35.71
N ARG A 445 -18.44 -17.60 36.37
CA ARG A 445 -18.77 -17.20 37.74
C ARG A 445 -19.96 -16.25 37.61
N GLY A 446 -21.13 -16.83 37.42
CA GLY A 446 -22.37 -16.13 37.66
C GLY A 446 -22.36 -15.65 39.11
N ARG A 447 -22.37 -14.34 39.32
CA ARG A 447 -22.83 -13.81 40.61
C ARG A 447 -24.29 -14.23 40.77
N LEU A 448 -24.52 -15.27 41.55
CA LEU A 448 -25.74 -15.43 42.26
C LEU A 448 -25.84 -14.21 43.18
N LEU A 449 -26.65 -13.20 42.78
CA LEU A 449 -27.21 -12.24 43.69
C LEU A 449 -28.46 -12.93 44.26
N ALA A 450 -28.33 -13.39 45.51
CA ALA A 450 -29.46 -13.67 46.36
C ALA A 450 -30.16 -12.36 46.81
#